data_b50c1211b704570a0dc487853e6d35fc
#
_entry.id   b50c1211b704570a0dc487853e6d35fc
#
_cell.length_a   1.000
_cell.length_b   1.000
_cell.length_c   1.000
_cell.angle_alpha   90.00
_cell.angle_beta   90.00
_cell.angle_gamma   90.00
#
_symmetry.space_group_name_H-M   'P 1'
#
loop_
_entity.id
_entity.type
_entity.pdbx_description
1 polymer ?
#
loop_
_entity_poly.entity_id
_entity_poly.type
_entity_poly.pdbx_seq_one_letter_code
_entity_poly.pdbx_strand_id
1 'polypeptide(L)'
;MKILNLGSLNIDKVYAVGHFAAAGETIKAERLDLFPGGKGLNQSIAAARAGAEVYHAGAVGRDGGGLSELLRGSGVNVGLLRQLDGESGHAVIQVTPSGQNCIIVFPGTNGMITHGYIDSVLKNFAKGDVLLLQNEISCVDYAMEKGSEMGMRVVVNPSPVTDALLNCPLGLADCFILNETEGMALAGTGSSANADILRALAKRFPAADIVLTVGKDGALYSGRDGTFLSHGIYDTDVKDTTAAGDTFCGYYIACTAAGESPREALEKASAASSIAVSRKGASPSIPEMREVMSFLERNDG
;
A
#
# COMPACT_ATOMS: atom_id res chain seq x y z
N MET A 1 -11.93 -3.40 -15.77
CA MET A 1 -10.99 -4.28 -15.04
C MET A 1 -11.23 -4.04 -13.57
N LYS A 2 -11.51 -5.09 -12.80
CA LYS A 2 -11.71 -4.99 -11.36
C LYS A 2 -10.37 -5.03 -10.64
N ILE A 3 -10.28 -4.36 -9.49
CA ILE A 3 -9.13 -4.46 -8.58
C ILE A 3 -9.60 -5.19 -7.32
N LEU A 4 -9.03 -6.37 -7.07
CA LEU A 4 -9.10 -7.05 -5.79
C LEU A 4 -7.88 -6.62 -4.96
N ASN A 5 -8.10 -5.90 -3.90
CA ASN A 5 -7.09 -5.71 -2.87
C ASN A 5 -7.33 -6.73 -1.74
N LEU A 6 -6.48 -7.74 -1.66
CA LEU A 6 -6.46 -8.68 -0.54
C LEU A 6 -5.40 -8.20 0.44
N GLY A 7 -5.84 -7.44 1.45
CA GLY A 7 -4.93 -6.63 2.25
C GLY A 7 -5.37 -6.40 3.70
N SER A 8 -4.50 -5.73 4.43
CA SER A 8 -4.62 -5.45 5.85
C SER A 8 -5.62 -4.35 6.18
N LEU A 9 -6.20 -4.48 7.36
CA LEU A 9 -7.05 -3.49 8.01
C LEU A 9 -6.58 -3.33 9.46
N ASN A 10 -6.11 -2.14 9.82
CA ASN A 10 -5.54 -1.88 11.14
C ASN A 10 -6.23 -0.73 11.87
N ILE A 11 -6.20 -0.79 13.20
CA ILE A 11 -6.50 0.33 14.09
C ILE A 11 -5.17 0.83 14.65
N ASP A 12 -4.73 2.00 14.22
CA ASP A 12 -3.49 2.61 14.72
C ASP A 12 -3.78 3.31 16.04
N LYS A 13 -3.18 2.79 17.12
CA LYS A 13 -3.29 3.30 18.51
C LYS A 13 -2.08 4.21 18.77
N VAL A 14 -2.25 5.51 18.58
CA VAL A 14 -1.16 6.51 18.67
C VAL A 14 -1.13 7.12 20.06
N TYR A 15 -0.07 6.80 20.79
CA TYR A 15 0.21 7.31 22.14
C TYR A 15 1.20 8.48 22.07
N ALA A 16 0.77 9.68 22.45
CA ALA A 16 1.68 10.79 22.68
C ALA A 16 2.42 10.56 24.01
N VAL A 17 3.75 10.49 23.96
CA VAL A 17 4.62 10.19 25.12
C VAL A 17 5.75 11.21 25.18
N GLY A 18 6.26 11.50 26.39
CA GLY A 18 7.41 12.39 26.55
C GLY A 18 8.72 11.77 26.02
N HIS A 19 8.86 10.46 26.09
CA HIS A 19 9.96 9.65 25.58
C HIS A 19 9.50 8.21 25.35
N PHE A 20 10.26 7.39 24.64
CA PHE A 20 9.95 5.97 24.47
C PHE A 20 10.21 5.20 25.77
N ALA A 21 9.29 4.28 26.14
CA ALA A 21 9.47 3.45 27.31
C ALA A 21 10.73 2.57 27.19
N ALA A 22 11.61 2.66 28.19
CA ALA A 22 12.76 1.79 28.29
C ALA A 22 12.40 0.45 28.97
N ALA A 23 13.30 -0.55 28.87
CA ALA A 23 13.07 -1.83 29.50
C ALA A 23 12.92 -1.67 31.03
N GLY A 24 11.79 -2.18 31.57
CA GLY A 24 11.46 -2.08 33.00
C GLY A 24 10.84 -0.74 33.41
N GLU A 25 10.67 0.20 32.51
CA GLU A 25 10.07 1.52 32.79
C GLU A 25 8.56 1.50 32.60
N THR A 26 7.84 2.23 33.45
CA THR A 26 6.43 2.54 33.28
C THR A 26 6.28 4.03 33.02
N ILE A 27 5.82 4.40 31.83
CA ILE A 27 5.53 5.80 31.47
C ILE A 27 4.04 6.05 31.36
N LYS A 28 3.62 7.31 31.52
CA LYS A 28 2.26 7.75 31.32
C LYS A 28 2.16 8.44 29.96
N ALA A 29 1.27 7.98 29.09
CA ALA A 29 0.93 8.67 27.87
C ALA A 29 0.10 9.93 28.19
N GLU A 30 0.32 10.99 27.43
CA GLU A 30 -0.41 12.26 27.54
C GLU A 30 -1.76 12.20 26.81
N ARG A 31 -1.79 11.46 25.67
CA ARG A 31 -2.98 11.30 24.82
C ARG A 31 -2.94 9.97 24.10
N LEU A 32 -4.12 9.42 23.83
CA LEU A 32 -4.34 8.31 22.92
C LEU A 32 -5.30 8.76 21.82
N ASP A 33 -4.84 8.62 20.58
CA ASP A 33 -5.65 8.79 19.38
C ASP A 33 -5.79 7.45 18.66
N LEU A 34 -6.96 7.19 18.07
CA LEU A 34 -7.23 6.01 17.27
C LEU A 34 -7.44 6.44 15.82
N PHE A 35 -6.68 5.87 14.91
CA PHE A 35 -6.79 6.14 13.48
C PHE A 35 -7.02 4.85 12.69
N PRO A 36 -7.82 4.91 11.61
CA PRO A 36 -7.86 3.83 10.63
C PRO A 36 -6.51 3.76 9.90
N GLY A 37 -5.96 2.56 9.79
CA GLY A 37 -4.67 2.29 9.18
C GLY A 37 -4.65 0.94 8.46
N GLY A 38 -3.46 0.54 8.09
CA GLY A 38 -3.17 -0.65 7.27
C GLY A 38 -2.99 -0.28 5.80
N LYS A 39 -1.95 -0.84 5.19
CA LYS A 39 -1.63 -0.58 3.77
C LYS A 39 -2.78 -1.00 2.86
N GLY A 40 -3.40 -2.14 3.13
CA GLY A 40 -4.54 -2.62 2.38
C GLY A 40 -5.71 -1.64 2.39
N LEU A 41 -6.05 -1.08 3.56
CA LEU A 41 -7.08 -0.06 3.69
C LEU A 41 -6.76 1.19 2.87
N ASN A 42 -5.57 1.76 3.08
CA ASN A 42 -5.17 3.00 2.42
C ASN A 42 -5.11 2.87 0.90
N GLN A 43 -4.52 1.77 0.41
CA GLN A 43 -4.38 1.51 -1.04
C GLN A 43 -5.74 1.25 -1.70
N SER A 44 -6.69 0.59 -1.00
CA SER A 44 -8.07 0.43 -1.49
C SER A 44 -8.79 1.77 -1.63
N ILE A 45 -8.67 2.63 -0.61
CA ILE A 45 -9.25 3.98 -0.64
C ILE A 45 -8.64 4.80 -1.77
N ALA A 46 -7.32 4.76 -1.91
CA ALA A 46 -6.62 5.49 -2.95
C ALA A 46 -7.05 5.06 -4.36
N ALA A 47 -7.12 3.75 -4.59
CA ALA A 47 -7.57 3.24 -5.89
C ALA A 47 -9.04 3.55 -6.20
N ALA A 48 -9.92 3.51 -5.19
CA ALA A 48 -11.33 3.87 -5.36
C ALA A 48 -11.50 5.37 -5.64
N ARG A 49 -10.80 6.26 -4.92
CA ARG A 49 -10.80 7.71 -5.16
C ARG A 49 -10.18 8.09 -6.50
N ALA A 50 -9.28 7.25 -7.01
CA ALA A 50 -8.77 7.34 -8.37
C ALA A 50 -9.77 6.88 -9.44
N GLY A 51 -10.97 6.40 -9.05
CA GLY A 51 -12.06 6.05 -9.96
C GLY A 51 -12.12 4.57 -10.36
N ALA A 52 -11.31 3.69 -9.76
CA ALA A 52 -11.33 2.26 -10.06
C ALA A 52 -12.49 1.52 -9.36
N GLU A 53 -12.93 0.40 -9.95
CA GLU A 53 -13.84 -0.56 -9.31
C GLU A 53 -13.03 -1.46 -8.36
N VAL A 54 -13.04 -1.13 -7.06
CA VAL A 54 -12.22 -1.78 -6.04
C VAL A 54 -13.06 -2.67 -5.14
N TYR A 55 -12.60 -3.90 -4.96
CA TYR A 55 -13.07 -4.86 -3.97
C TYR A 55 -11.98 -5.05 -2.92
N HIS A 56 -12.31 -4.84 -1.65
CA HIS A 56 -11.40 -5.16 -0.56
C HIS A 56 -11.79 -6.52 0.04
N ALA A 57 -10.82 -7.44 0.07
CA ALA A 57 -10.89 -8.69 0.80
C ALA A 57 -9.88 -8.67 1.95
N GLY A 58 -10.29 -9.18 3.09
CA GLY A 58 -9.52 -9.18 4.32
C GLY A 58 -10.41 -9.53 5.51
N ALA A 59 -9.92 -9.30 6.71
CA ALA A 59 -10.68 -9.59 7.91
C ALA A 59 -10.55 -8.47 8.94
N VAL A 60 -11.64 -8.21 9.65
CA VAL A 60 -11.68 -7.35 10.82
C VAL A 60 -12.15 -8.13 12.03
N GLY A 61 -11.76 -7.68 13.23
CA GLY A 61 -12.28 -8.19 14.49
C GLY A 61 -13.63 -7.56 14.85
N ARG A 62 -14.07 -7.82 16.08
CA ARG A 62 -15.32 -7.22 16.62
C ARG A 62 -15.25 -5.71 16.73
N ASP A 63 -14.06 -5.14 16.82
CA ASP A 63 -13.73 -3.72 16.92
C ASP A 63 -13.58 -3.00 15.57
N GLY A 64 -13.57 -3.75 14.45
CA GLY A 64 -13.24 -3.24 13.13
C GLY A 64 -14.41 -2.67 12.30
N GLY A 65 -15.60 -2.48 12.88
CA GLY A 65 -16.77 -1.96 12.16
C GLY A 65 -16.51 -0.62 11.47
N GLY A 66 -15.80 0.29 12.15
CA GLY A 66 -15.44 1.60 11.61
C GLY A 66 -14.51 1.53 10.38
N LEU A 67 -13.64 0.52 10.30
CA LEU A 67 -12.77 0.30 9.13
C LEU A 67 -13.60 -0.10 7.90
N SER A 68 -14.56 -0.99 8.09
CA SER A 68 -15.49 -1.43 7.03
C SER A 68 -16.38 -0.29 6.53
N GLU A 69 -16.85 0.57 7.44
CA GLU A 69 -17.66 1.75 7.12
C GLU A 69 -16.85 2.78 6.33
N LEU A 70 -15.60 3.02 6.73
CA LEU A 70 -14.70 3.93 6.05
C LEU A 70 -14.42 3.48 4.61
N LEU A 71 -14.13 2.19 4.39
CA LEU A 71 -13.95 1.63 3.05
C LEU A 71 -15.20 1.82 2.20
N ARG A 72 -16.38 1.46 2.74
CA ARG A 72 -17.66 1.61 2.03
C ARG A 72 -17.96 3.06 1.68
N GLY A 73 -17.72 3.99 2.63
CA GLY A 73 -17.90 5.42 2.44
C GLY A 73 -16.92 6.02 1.41
N SER A 74 -15.81 5.33 1.15
CA SER A 74 -14.80 5.70 0.13
C SER A 74 -15.05 5.04 -1.23
N GLY A 75 -16.20 4.36 -1.44
CA GLY A 75 -16.53 3.74 -2.72
C GLY A 75 -15.97 2.34 -2.93
N VAL A 76 -15.34 1.72 -1.91
CA VAL A 76 -14.80 0.37 -1.98
C VAL A 76 -15.90 -0.67 -1.73
N ASN A 77 -15.96 -1.73 -2.54
CA ASN A 77 -16.85 -2.86 -2.30
C ASN A 77 -16.27 -3.71 -1.14
N VAL A 78 -17.04 -3.80 -0.07
CA VAL A 78 -16.68 -4.54 1.15
C VAL A 78 -17.42 -5.87 1.31
N GLY A 79 -18.10 -6.35 0.28
CA GLY A 79 -18.88 -7.59 0.31
C GLY A 79 -18.05 -8.86 0.52
N LEU A 80 -16.73 -8.75 0.37
CA LEU A 80 -15.77 -9.84 0.58
C LEU A 80 -15.07 -9.77 1.95
N LEU A 81 -15.25 -8.70 2.73
CA LEU A 81 -14.70 -8.61 4.08
C LEU A 81 -15.35 -9.65 5.00
N ARG A 82 -14.56 -10.19 5.91
CA ARG A 82 -15.04 -11.07 6.99
C ARG A 82 -14.86 -10.39 8.35
N GLN A 83 -15.84 -10.55 9.19
CA GLN A 83 -15.69 -10.30 10.61
C GLN A 83 -15.36 -11.63 11.30
N LEU A 84 -14.24 -11.67 12.01
CA LEU A 84 -13.77 -12.85 12.73
C LEU A 84 -13.79 -12.59 14.23
N ASP A 85 -13.77 -13.67 14.99
CA ASP A 85 -13.59 -13.58 16.45
C ASP A 85 -12.14 -13.14 16.76
N GLY A 86 -12.03 -12.17 17.66
CA GLY A 86 -10.75 -11.59 18.05
C GLY A 86 -10.68 -10.08 17.77
N GLU A 87 -9.51 -9.52 17.90
CA GLU A 87 -9.22 -8.11 17.62
C GLU A 87 -8.78 -7.92 16.17
N SER A 88 -9.10 -6.78 15.61
CA SER A 88 -8.55 -6.34 14.32
C SER A 88 -7.02 -6.22 14.41
N GLY A 89 -6.34 -6.27 13.28
CA GLY A 89 -4.96 -5.83 13.21
C GLY A 89 -4.80 -4.44 13.80
N HIS A 90 -3.71 -4.20 14.54
CA HIS A 90 -3.48 -2.87 15.09
C HIS A 90 -1.99 -2.57 15.24
N ALA A 91 -1.66 -1.29 15.23
CA ALA A 91 -0.35 -0.78 15.58
C ALA A 91 -0.41 -0.01 16.90
N VAL A 92 0.53 -0.28 17.80
CA VAL A 92 0.81 0.56 18.96
C VAL A 92 1.95 1.48 18.58
N ILE A 93 1.66 2.77 18.50
CA ILE A 93 2.59 3.78 18.00
C ILE A 93 2.86 4.77 19.12
N GLN A 94 4.09 4.83 19.61
CA GLN A 94 4.55 5.88 20.50
C GLN A 94 5.09 7.04 19.67
N VAL A 95 4.67 8.27 19.98
CA VAL A 95 5.14 9.49 19.29
C VAL A 95 5.64 10.48 20.33
N THR A 96 6.89 10.93 20.18
CA THR A 96 7.52 11.93 21.06
C THR A 96 7.25 13.35 20.55
N PRO A 97 7.49 14.41 21.37
CA PRO A 97 7.34 15.80 20.95
C PRO A 97 8.25 16.19 19.79
N SER A 98 9.36 15.45 19.57
CA SER A 98 10.25 15.65 18.41
C SER A 98 9.73 15.00 17.12
N GLY A 99 8.56 14.32 17.15
CA GLY A 99 7.99 13.62 16.01
C GLY A 99 8.60 12.25 15.72
N GLN A 100 9.53 11.78 16.55
CA GLN A 100 10.05 10.41 16.43
C GLN A 100 8.96 9.40 16.84
N ASN A 101 8.94 8.23 16.19
CA ASN A 101 8.01 7.17 16.51
C ASN A 101 8.70 5.83 16.79
N CYS A 102 8.00 4.99 17.55
CA CYS A 102 8.33 3.58 17.77
C CYS A 102 7.04 2.79 17.59
N ILE A 103 7.07 1.74 16.76
CA ILE A 103 5.86 1.05 16.32
C ILE A 103 5.97 -0.43 16.63
N ILE A 104 4.91 -0.98 17.23
CA ILE A 104 4.69 -2.41 17.43
C ILE A 104 3.43 -2.76 16.64
N VAL A 105 3.52 -3.74 15.74
CA VAL A 105 2.38 -4.23 14.97
C VAL A 105 1.89 -5.56 15.53
N PHE A 106 0.59 -5.66 15.75
CA PHE A 106 -0.10 -6.90 16.05
C PHE A 106 -0.99 -7.28 14.86
N PRO A 107 -0.79 -8.45 14.24
CA PRO A 107 -1.51 -8.81 13.02
C PRO A 107 -3.01 -9.01 13.24
N GLY A 108 -3.44 -9.48 14.42
CA GLY A 108 -4.85 -9.73 14.72
C GLY A 108 -5.51 -10.59 13.64
N THR A 109 -6.70 -10.17 13.20
CA THR A 109 -7.44 -10.88 12.15
C THR A 109 -6.76 -10.87 10.77
N ASN A 110 -5.82 -9.97 10.50
CA ASN A 110 -5.00 -10.02 9.28
C ASN A 110 -4.17 -11.31 9.21
N GLY A 111 -3.71 -11.81 10.36
CA GLY A 111 -2.99 -13.07 10.48
C GLY A 111 -3.88 -14.32 10.43
N MET A 112 -5.19 -14.16 10.27
CA MET A 112 -6.16 -15.28 10.29
C MET A 112 -6.75 -15.57 8.90
N ILE A 113 -6.20 -15.00 7.84
CA ILE A 113 -6.59 -15.31 6.47
C ILE A 113 -6.19 -16.75 6.14
N THR A 114 -7.10 -17.49 5.50
CA THR A 114 -6.92 -18.91 5.17
C THR A 114 -7.00 -19.15 3.66
N HIS A 115 -6.41 -20.25 3.19
CA HIS A 115 -6.53 -20.69 1.79
C HIS A 115 -7.98 -20.79 1.33
N GLY A 116 -8.87 -21.42 2.14
CA GLY A 116 -10.28 -21.55 1.79
C GLY A 116 -11.03 -20.21 1.65
N TYR A 117 -10.62 -19.20 2.43
CA TYR A 117 -11.13 -17.84 2.26
C TYR A 117 -10.65 -17.25 0.93
N ILE A 118 -9.35 -17.34 0.63
CA ILE A 118 -8.75 -16.84 -0.62
C ILE A 118 -9.47 -17.48 -1.82
N ASP A 119 -9.67 -18.81 -1.83
CA ASP A 119 -10.40 -19.53 -2.89
C ASP A 119 -11.83 -19.00 -3.06
N SER A 120 -12.51 -18.70 -1.95
CA SER A 120 -13.87 -18.15 -2.00
C SER A 120 -13.93 -16.74 -2.57
N VAL A 121 -12.91 -15.93 -2.28
CA VAL A 121 -12.77 -14.55 -2.78
C VAL A 121 -12.49 -14.55 -4.28
N LEU A 122 -11.50 -15.33 -4.71
CA LEU A 122 -11.03 -15.35 -6.09
C LEU A 122 -12.09 -15.78 -7.10
N LYS A 123 -13.09 -16.59 -6.69
CA LYS A 123 -14.24 -16.98 -7.54
C LYS A 123 -15.04 -15.80 -8.11
N ASN A 124 -14.88 -14.60 -7.56
CA ASN A 124 -15.58 -13.39 -8.00
C ASN A 124 -14.81 -12.61 -9.08
N PHE A 125 -13.62 -13.09 -9.46
CA PHE A 125 -12.71 -12.41 -10.38
C PHE A 125 -12.37 -13.27 -11.58
N ALA A 126 -11.83 -12.65 -12.61
CA ALA A 126 -11.53 -13.29 -13.89
C ALA A 126 -10.11 -12.96 -14.33
N LYS A 127 -9.68 -13.66 -15.38
CA LYS A 127 -8.42 -13.36 -16.09
C LYS A 127 -8.38 -11.88 -16.49
N GLY A 128 -7.26 -11.25 -16.17
CA GLY A 128 -7.01 -9.84 -16.46
C GLY A 128 -7.41 -8.89 -15.34
N ASP A 129 -8.25 -9.29 -14.37
CA ASP A 129 -8.47 -8.48 -13.18
C ASP A 129 -7.17 -8.36 -12.36
N VAL A 130 -7.06 -7.31 -11.56
CA VAL A 130 -5.87 -7.03 -10.74
C VAL A 130 -6.02 -7.68 -9.36
N LEU A 131 -4.98 -8.37 -8.91
CA LEU A 131 -4.79 -8.79 -7.52
C LEU A 131 -3.68 -7.94 -6.89
N LEU A 132 -4.05 -7.05 -5.98
CA LEU A 132 -3.13 -6.23 -5.21
C LEU A 132 -2.86 -6.88 -3.85
N LEU A 133 -1.59 -7.03 -3.50
CA LEU A 133 -1.12 -7.65 -2.27
C LEU A 133 -0.09 -6.77 -1.56
N GLN A 134 -0.13 -6.77 -0.23
CA GLN A 134 0.92 -6.26 0.66
C GLN A 134 1.36 -7.40 1.59
N ASN A 135 2.48 -7.21 2.30
CA ASN A 135 2.97 -8.24 3.22
C ASN A 135 2.49 -8.01 4.67
N GLU A 136 1.19 -7.78 4.83
CA GLU A 136 0.59 -7.53 6.16
C GLU A 136 -0.53 -8.51 6.52
N ILE A 137 -0.75 -9.54 5.69
CA ILE A 137 -1.74 -10.61 5.92
C ILE A 137 -1.06 -11.97 5.85
N SER A 138 -1.75 -13.02 6.36
CA SER A 138 -1.29 -14.40 6.14
C SER A 138 -1.61 -14.91 4.73
N CYS A 139 -0.91 -15.97 4.30
CA CYS A 139 -1.12 -16.68 3.02
C CYS A 139 -0.93 -15.81 1.76
N VAL A 140 -0.01 -14.84 1.82
CA VAL A 140 0.34 -14.00 0.64
C VAL A 140 0.88 -14.88 -0.49
N ASP A 141 1.72 -15.85 -0.18
CA ASP A 141 2.27 -16.84 -1.09
C ASP A 141 1.18 -17.58 -1.86
N TYR A 142 0.21 -18.13 -1.15
CA TYR A 142 -0.93 -18.83 -1.75
C TYR A 142 -1.80 -17.91 -2.61
N ALA A 143 -2.02 -16.67 -2.18
CA ALA A 143 -2.77 -15.70 -2.96
C ALA A 143 -2.07 -15.35 -4.28
N MET A 144 -0.74 -15.21 -4.26
CA MET A 144 0.06 -14.98 -5.47
C MET A 144 -0.05 -16.15 -6.45
N GLU A 145 0.10 -17.39 -5.95
CA GLU A 145 -0.02 -18.60 -6.78
C GLU A 145 -1.39 -18.68 -7.44
N LYS A 146 -2.46 -18.59 -6.65
CA LYS A 146 -3.83 -18.70 -7.16
C LYS A 146 -4.23 -17.57 -8.08
N GLY A 147 -3.84 -16.32 -7.77
CA GLY A 147 -4.07 -15.18 -8.66
C GLY A 147 -3.38 -15.35 -10.01
N SER A 148 -2.13 -15.79 -10.00
CA SER A 148 -1.36 -16.08 -11.22
C SER A 148 -1.95 -17.25 -12.02
N GLU A 149 -2.32 -18.37 -11.36
CA GLU A 149 -3.01 -19.52 -12.00
C GLU A 149 -4.30 -19.10 -12.72
N MET A 150 -5.05 -18.15 -12.16
CA MET A 150 -6.26 -17.60 -12.76
C MET A 150 -6.00 -16.59 -13.88
N GLY A 151 -4.73 -16.20 -14.09
CA GLY A 151 -4.34 -15.18 -15.07
C GLY A 151 -4.72 -13.77 -14.66
N MET A 152 -4.88 -13.51 -13.36
CA MET A 152 -4.97 -12.15 -12.83
C MET A 152 -3.63 -11.44 -12.93
N ARG A 153 -3.65 -10.11 -13.03
CA ARG A 153 -2.44 -9.30 -12.93
C ARG A 153 -2.06 -9.16 -11.45
N VAL A 154 -1.01 -9.87 -11.03
CA VAL A 154 -0.54 -9.86 -9.64
C VAL A 154 0.37 -8.65 -9.42
N VAL A 155 -0.07 -7.73 -8.57
CA VAL A 155 0.66 -6.51 -8.18
C VAL A 155 1.04 -6.61 -6.70
N VAL A 156 2.31 -6.42 -6.39
CA VAL A 156 2.84 -6.56 -5.03
C VAL A 156 3.46 -5.24 -4.56
N ASN A 157 2.93 -4.71 -3.45
CA ASN A 157 3.65 -3.75 -2.64
C ASN A 157 4.33 -4.54 -1.51
N PRO A 158 5.66 -4.84 -1.59
CA PRO A 158 6.33 -5.81 -0.74
C PRO A 158 6.66 -5.25 0.65
N SER A 159 5.73 -4.56 1.27
CA SER A 159 5.91 -3.86 2.54
C SER A 159 5.14 -4.53 3.67
N PRO A 160 5.81 -4.78 4.81
CA PRO A 160 7.26 -4.76 5.05
C PRO A 160 7.99 -5.95 4.39
N VAL A 161 9.24 -5.77 3.97
CA VAL A 161 10.06 -6.89 3.50
C VAL A 161 10.51 -7.73 4.70
N THR A 162 10.16 -9.00 4.69
CA THR A 162 10.52 -9.99 5.72
C THR A 162 11.10 -11.24 5.06
N ASP A 163 11.79 -12.08 5.84
CA ASP A 163 12.29 -13.38 5.34
C ASP A 163 11.15 -14.25 4.80
N ALA A 164 9.97 -14.19 5.41
CA ALA A 164 8.80 -14.92 4.94
C ALA A 164 8.39 -14.46 3.52
N LEU A 165 8.35 -13.15 3.27
CA LEU A 165 8.06 -12.61 1.94
C LEU A 165 9.11 -13.00 0.91
N LEU A 166 10.39 -13.00 1.28
CA LEU A 166 11.48 -13.39 0.36
C LEU A 166 11.39 -14.85 -0.08
N ASN A 167 10.68 -15.70 0.67
CA ASN A 167 10.40 -17.09 0.34
C ASN A 167 9.10 -17.28 -0.46
N CYS A 168 8.29 -16.23 -0.66
CA CYS A 168 7.11 -16.27 -1.52
C CYS A 168 7.50 -16.42 -3.00
N PRO A 169 6.57 -16.88 -3.85
CA PRO A 169 6.81 -17.04 -5.29
C PRO A 169 6.80 -15.69 -6.03
N LEU A 170 7.69 -14.78 -5.62
CA LEU A 170 7.76 -13.39 -6.11
C LEU A 170 7.94 -13.28 -7.62
N GLY A 171 8.47 -14.32 -8.28
CA GLY A 171 8.55 -14.39 -9.74
C GLY A 171 7.21 -14.44 -10.46
N LEU A 172 6.09 -14.63 -9.73
CA LEU A 172 4.73 -14.60 -10.27
C LEU A 172 4.12 -13.19 -10.28
N ALA A 173 4.80 -12.20 -9.71
CA ALA A 173 4.32 -10.83 -9.74
C ALA A 173 4.50 -10.21 -11.14
N ASP A 174 3.47 -9.53 -11.62
CA ASP A 174 3.49 -8.75 -12.86
C ASP A 174 3.98 -7.32 -12.64
N CYS A 175 3.89 -6.82 -11.40
CA CYS A 175 4.33 -5.48 -11.05
C CYS A 175 4.71 -5.40 -9.57
N PHE A 176 5.82 -4.70 -9.30
CA PHE A 176 6.20 -4.30 -7.95
C PHE A 176 6.11 -2.78 -7.82
N ILE A 177 5.54 -2.32 -6.70
CA ILE A 177 5.53 -0.90 -6.31
C ILE A 177 6.14 -0.83 -4.91
N LEU A 178 7.31 -0.18 -4.78
CA LEU A 178 8.12 -0.25 -3.57
C LEU A 178 9.00 0.99 -3.42
N ASN A 179 9.48 1.24 -2.21
CA ASN A 179 10.43 2.31 -1.92
C ASN A 179 11.89 1.82 -1.97
N GLU A 180 12.84 2.73 -1.75
CA GLU A 180 14.29 2.42 -1.82
C GLU A 180 14.70 1.34 -0.81
N THR A 181 14.21 1.42 0.42
CA THR A 181 14.54 0.46 1.49
C THR A 181 14.02 -0.94 1.15
N GLU A 182 12.79 -1.02 0.71
CA GLU A 182 12.17 -2.27 0.24
C GLU A 182 12.88 -2.79 -1.02
N GLY A 183 13.23 -1.87 -1.91
CA GLY A 183 13.97 -2.16 -3.14
C GLY A 183 15.35 -2.77 -2.87
N MET A 184 16.13 -2.18 -1.96
CA MET A 184 17.44 -2.73 -1.56
C MET A 184 17.29 -4.12 -0.96
N ALA A 185 16.34 -4.31 -0.04
CA ALA A 185 16.10 -5.59 0.61
C ALA A 185 15.65 -6.65 -0.41
N LEU A 186 14.70 -6.30 -1.30
CA LEU A 186 14.18 -7.21 -2.30
C LEU A 186 15.21 -7.53 -3.39
N ALA A 187 16.03 -6.56 -3.79
CA ALA A 187 17.10 -6.77 -4.78
C ALA A 187 18.30 -7.55 -4.22
N GLY A 188 18.45 -7.58 -2.90
CA GLY A 188 19.64 -8.15 -2.24
C GLY A 188 20.90 -7.36 -2.58
N THR A 189 20.81 -6.04 -2.80
CA THR A 189 21.93 -5.18 -3.15
C THR A 189 22.37 -4.31 -1.97
N GLY A 190 23.67 -4.09 -1.85
CA GLY A 190 24.23 -3.14 -0.89
C GLY A 190 24.32 -1.69 -1.44
N SER A 191 23.96 -1.47 -2.72
CA SER A 191 23.95 -0.13 -3.29
C SER A 191 22.72 0.66 -2.85
N SER A 192 22.90 1.91 -2.45
CA SER A 192 21.83 2.86 -2.16
C SER A 192 21.49 3.78 -3.35
N ALA A 193 22.17 3.61 -4.49
CA ALA A 193 21.88 4.39 -5.68
C ALA A 193 20.60 3.86 -6.35
N ASN A 194 19.59 4.71 -6.51
CA ASN A 194 18.27 4.34 -7.04
C ASN A 194 18.33 3.62 -8.39
N ALA A 195 19.23 4.05 -9.29
CA ALA A 195 19.41 3.39 -10.58
C ALA A 195 20.00 1.98 -10.46
N ASP A 196 20.82 1.70 -9.45
CA ASP A 196 21.39 0.38 -9.21
C ASP A 196 20.34 -0.55 -8.60
N ILE A 197 19.54 -0.04 -7.66
CA ILE A 197 18.41 -0.77 -7.06
C ILE A 197 17.45 -1.18 -8.18
N LEU A 198 17.03 -0.23 -9.02
CA LEU A 198 16.08 -0.51 -10.10
C LEU A 198 16.64 -1.53 -11.11
N ARG A 199 17.90 -1.40 -11.50
CA ARG A 199 18.56 -2.39 -12.39
C ARG A 199 18.65 -3.78 -11.77
N ALA A 200 18.95 -3.87 -10.46
CA ALA A 200 19.01 -5.14 -9.75
C ALA A 200 17.64 -5.81 -9.66
N LEU A 201 16.59 -5.03 -9.38
CA LEU A 201 15.20 -5.50 -9.36
C LEU A 201 14.75 -5.98 -10.75
N ALA A 202 14.97 -5.20 -11.80
CA ALA A 202 14.62 -5.58 -13.18
C ALA A 202 15.36 -6.85 -13.63
N LYS A 203 16.61 -7.02 -13.22
CA LYS A 203 17.38 -8.25 -13.48
C LYS A 203 16.83 -9.45 -12.70
N ARG A 204 16.39 -9.25 -11.45
CA ARG A 204 15.83 -10.31 -10.58
C ARG A 204 14.43 -10.73 -11.04
N PHE A 205 13.63 -9.78 -11.50
CA PHE A 205 12.24 -9.98 -11.89
C PHE A 205 11.97 -9.52 -13.34
N PRO A 206 12.58 -10.19 -14.35
CA PRO A 206 12.54 -9.71 -15.74
C PRO A 206 11.16 -9.76 -16.38
N ALA A 207 10.19 -10.46 -15.78
CA ALA A 207 8.80 -10.55 -16.24
C ALA A 207 7.89 -9.49 -15.60
N ALA A 208 8.39 -8.71 -14.62
CA ALA A 208 7.60 -7.73 -13.89
C ALA A 208 7.94 -6.30 -14.29
N ASP A 209 6.94 -5.43 -14.23
CA ASP A 209 7.15 -3.99 -14.20
C ASP A 209 7.60 -3.58 -12.78
N ILE A 210 8.56 -2.67 -12.68
CA ILE A 210 9.09 -2.18 -11.40
C ILE A 210 8.81 -0.69 -11.28
N VAL A 211 8.14 -0.28 -10.21
CA VAL A 211 7.92 1.12 -9.85
C VAL A 211 8.63 1.37 -8.53
N LEU A 212 9.72 2.12 -8.56
CA LEU A 212 10.52 2.47 -7.39
C LEU A 212 10.22 3.92 -7.00
N THR A 213 9.57 4.12 -5.85
CA THR A 213 9.38 5.45 -5.27
C THR A 213 10.66 5.87 -4.55
N VAL A 214 11.12 7.09 -4.79
CA VAL A 214 12.44 7.59 -4.34
C VAL A 214 12.30 8.89 -3.55
N GLY A 215 11.30 8.93 -2.69
CA GLY A 215 11.01 10.03 -1.78
C GLY A 215 10.88 11.36 -2.51
N LYS A 216 11.68 12.34 -2.13
CA LYS A 216 11.69 13.69 -2.73
C LYS A 216 12.14 13.72 -4.20
N ASP A 217 12.77 12.69 -4.69
CA ASP A 217 13.23 12.59 -6.07
C ASP A 217 12.15 11.97 -7.00
N GLY A 218 10.99 11.59 -6.45
CA GLY A 218 9.83 11.13 -7.22
C GLY A 218 9.74 9.62 -7.35
N ALA A 219 9.64 9.12 -8.59
CA ALA A 219 9.50 7.70 -8.89
C ALA A 219 10.23 7.32 -10.18
N LEU A 220 10.77 6.11 -10.20
CA LEU A 220 11.43 5.48 -11.34
C LEU A 220 10.62 4.26 -11.78
N TYR A 221 10.53 4.03 -13.07
CA TYR A 221 9.85 2.88 -13.67
C TYR A 221 10.80 2.11 -14.57
N SER A 222 10.77 0.80 -14.47
CA SER A 222 11.38 -0.12 -15.42
C SER A 222 10.35 -1.12 -15.88
N GLY A 223 9.95 -1.04 -17.14
CA GLY A 223 9.03 -1.99 -17.77
C GLY A 223 9.72 -3.28 -18.17
N ARG A 224 8.97 -4.38 -18.14
CA ARG A 224 9.39 -5.69 -18.67
C ARG A 224 9.75 -5.68 -20.15
N ASP A 225 9.30 -4.65 -20.88
CA ASP A 225 9.62 -4.41 -22.30
C ASP A 225 10.92 -3.62 -22.49
N GLY A 226 11.61 -3.26 -21.40
CA GLY A 226 12.81 -2.45 -21.40
C GLY A 226 12.58 -0.94 -21.37
N THR A 227 11.33 -0.51 -21.28
CA THR A 227 10.98 0.92 -21.10
C THR A 227 11.52 1.43 -19.77
N PHE A 228 12.17 2.59 -19.78
CA PHE A 228 12.57 3.32 -18.58
C PHE A 228 11.90 4.68 -18.54
N LEU A 229 11.28 5.03 -17.40
CA LEU A 229 10.66 6.32 -17.16
C LEU A 229 11.09 6.86 -15.78
N SER A 230 11.04 8.16 -15.65
CA SER A 230 11.13 8.83 -14.34
C SER A 230 10.09 9.94 -14.28
N HIS A 231 9.59 10.19 -13.08
CA HIS A 231 8.72 11.33 -12.78
C HIS A 231 9.14 11.94 -11.46
N GLY A 232 9.29 13.27 -11.41
CA GLY A 232 9.63 14.00 -10.19
C GLY A 232 8.45 14.11 -9.22
N ILE A 233 8.65 14.87 -8.15
CA ILE A 233 7.57 15.29 -7.25
C ILE A 233 7.05 16.67 -7.68
N TYR A 234 5.87 17.01 -7.16
CA TYR A 234 5.36 18.38 -7.20
C TYR A 234 5.74 19.08 -5.88
N ASP A 235 6.16 20.33 -5.97
CA ASP A 235 6.51 21.13 -4.79
C ASP A 235 5.27 21.41 -3.94
N THR A 236 5.30 20.99 -2.69
CA THR A 236 4.19 21.14 -1.75
C THR A 236 4.69 21.33 -0.32
N ASP A 237 3.90 22.01 0.50
CA ASP A 237 4.16 22.15 1.94
C ASP A 237 3.88 20.81 2.67
N VAL A 238 4.94 20.05 2.94
CA VAL A 238 4.84 18.71 3.56
C VAL A 238 4.44 18.84 5.02
N LYS A 239 3.28 18.28 5.37
CA LYS A 239 2.73 18.25 6.73
C LYS A 239 2.79 16.86 7.37
N ASP A 240 2.55 15.83 6.58
CA ASP A 240 2.51 14.45 7.06
C ASP A 240 2.77 13.50 5.89
N THR A 241 3.74 12.62 6.02
CA THR A 241 4.09 11.65 4.97
C THR A 241 3.35 10.32 5.11
N THR A 242 2.47 10.19 6.10
CA THR A 242 1.68 8.97 6.32
C THR A 242 0.82 8.66 5.10
N ALA A 243 0.83 7.41 4.67
CA ALA A 243 0.11 6.91 3.50
C ALA A 243 0.47 7.55 2.14
N ALA A 244 1.58 8.31 2.02
CA ALA A 244 2.05 8.83 0.73
C ALA A 244 2.31 7.70 -0.28
N GLY A 245 3.03 6.67 0.13
CA GLY A 245 3.31 5.49 -0.69
C GLY A 245 2.06 4.68 -1.02
N ASP A 246 1.12 4.55 -0.08
CA ASP A 246 -0.16 3.87 -0.31
C ASP A 246 -1.03 4.64 -1.31
N THR A 247 -1.05 5.99 -1.20
CA THR A 247 -1.73 6.87 -2.15
C THR A 247 -1.15 6.70 -3.54
N PHE A 248 0.17 6.78 -3.66
CA PHE A 248 0.87 6.56 -4.92
C PHE A 248 0.52 5.19 -5.52
N CYS A 249 0.61 4.12 -4.72
CA CYS A 249 0.34 2.75 -5.14
C CYS A 249 -1.11 2.60 -5.67
N GLY A 250 -2.11 3.06 -4.91
CA GLY A 250 -3.51 2.96 -5.29
C GLY A 250 -3.82 3.72 -6.59
N TYR A 251 -3.31 4.95 -6.73
CA TYR A 251 -3.48 5.75 -7.94
C TYR A 251 -2.81 5.12 -9.16
N TYR A 252 -1.55 4.69 -9.02
CA TYR A 252 -0.82 4.04 -10.12
C TYR A 252 -1.54 2.81 -10.65
N ILE A 253 -2.03 1.95 -9.73
CA ILE A 253 -2.75 0.73 -10.10
C ILE A 253 -4.09 1.07 -10.76
N ALA A 254 -4.83 2.04 -10.23
CA ALA A 254 -6.11 2.46 -10.78
C ALA A 254 -5.97 2.99 -12.22
N CYS A 255 -5.00 3.87 -12.47
CA CYS A 255 -4.71 4.44 -13.79
C CYS A 255 -4.31 3.34 -14.79
N THR A 256 -3.38 2.45 -14.39
CA THR A 256 -2.99 1.35 -15.28
C THR A 256 -4.10 0.32 -15.51
N ALA A 257 -4.99 0.10 -14.53
CA ALA A 257 -6.18 -0.73 -14.69
C ALA A 257 -7.23 -0.10 -15.62
N ALA A 258 -7.26 1.23 -15.72
CA ALA A 258 -8.08 1.97 -16.67
C ALA A 258 -7.49 1.97 -18.10
N GLY A 259 -6.27 1.45 -18.30
CA GLY A 259 -5.59 1.38 -19.60
C GLY A 259 -4.69 2.58 -19.90
N GLU A 260 -4.43 3.43 -18.93
CA GLU A 260 -3.49 4.53 -19.08
C GLU A 260 -2.04 4.02 -19.19
N SER A 261 -1.20 4.78 -19.86
CA SER A 261 0.23 4.47 -19.98
C SER A 261 0.95 4.58 -18.63
N PRO A 262 2.07 3.87 -18.44
CA PRO A 262 2.87 4.02 -17.22
C PRO A 262 3.29 5.46 -16.93
N ARG A 263 3.51 6.29 -17.95
CA ARG A 263 3.87 7.71 -17.80
C ARG A 263 2.70 8.50 -17.17
N GLU A 264 1.50 8.38 -17.72
CA GLU A 264 0.30 9.05 -17.20
C GLU A 264 -0.02 8.57 -15.77
N ALA A 265 0.13 7.27 -15.53
CA ALA A 265 -0.08 6.69 -14.20
C ALA A 265 0.95 7.20 -13.16
N LEU A 266 2.23 7.34 -13.52
CA LEU A 266 3.26 7.94 -12.66
C LEU A 266 2.95 9.40 -12.32
N GLU A 267 2.56 10.18 -13.32
CA GLU A 267 2.21 11.59 -13.16
C GLU A 267 1.06 11.78 -12.17
N LYS A 268 -0.06 11.07 -12.39
CA LYS A 268 -1.24 11.15 -11.50
C LYS A 268 -0.94 10.60 -10.09
N ALA A 269 -0.18 9.51 -9.99
CA ALA A 269 0.21 8.94 -8.70
C ALA A 269 1.14 9.89 -7.92
N SER A 270 2.08 10.55 -8.60
CA SER A 270 2.96 11.55 -7.99
C SER A 270 2.18 12.78 -7.52
N ALA A 271 1.25 13.27 -8.34
CA ALA A 271 0.38 14.39 -7.98
C ALA A 271 -0.51 14.06 -6.77
N ALA A 272 -1.14 12.87 -6.78
CA ALA A 272 -1.96 12.40 -5.67
C ALA A 272 -1.16 12.27 -4.38
N SER A 273 0.05 11.70 -4.43
CA SER A 273 0.95 11.58 -3.29
C SER A 273 1.38 12.96 -2.77
N SER A 274 1.70 13.92 -3.66
CA SER A 274 2.05 15.29 -3.29
C SER A 274 0.90 16.02 -2.59
N ILE A 275 -0.33 15.84 -3.04
CA ILE A 275 -1.52 16.36 -2.35
C ILE A 275 -1.66 15.68 -0.98
N ALA A 276 -1.51 14.38 -0.89
CA ALA A 276 -1.65 13.64 0.37
C ALA A 276 -0.66 14.13 1.42
N VAL A 277 0.62 14.29 1.10
CA VAL A 277 1.62 14.76 2.07
C VAL A 277 1.41 16.21 2.54
N SER A 278 0.62 17.01 1.81
CA SER A 278 0.25 18.37 2.21
C SER A 278 -0.88 18.41 3.27
N ARG A 279 -1.42 17.27 3.64
CA ARG A 279 -2.55 17.10 4.57
C ARG A 279 -2.14 16.21 5.75
N LYS A 280 -2.88 16.28 6.86
CA LYS A 280 -2.64 15.41 8.02
C LYS A 280 -3.45 14.11 7.93
N GLY A 281 -2.87 13.04 8.43
CA GLY A 281 -3.47 11.72 8.56
C GLY A 281 -3.31 10.85 7.32
N ALA A 282 -3.59 9.55 7.46
CA ALA A 282 -3.48 8.56 6.40
C ALA A 282 -4.65 8.66 5.39
N SER A 283 -5.70 7.86 5.59
CA SER A 283 -6.85 7.83 4.67
C SER A 283 -7.57 9.18 4.46
N PRO A 284 -7.65 10.13 5.43
CA PRO A 284 -8.25 11.43 5.19
C PRO A 284 -7.46 12.31 4.23
N SER A 285 -6.13 12.12 4.13
CA SER A 285 -5.27 12.93 3.27
C SER A 285 -5.37 12.57 1.78
N ILE A 286 -5.80 11.35 1.46
CA ILE A 286 -5.90 10.83 0.10
C ILE A 286 -6.87 11.69 -0.72
N PRO A 287 -6.46 12.30 -1.86
CA PRO A 287 -7.34 13.13 -2.68
C PRO A 287 -8.35 12.31 -3.48
N GLU A 288 -9.34 12.98 -4.02
CA GLU A 288 -10.21 12.48 -5.11
C GLU A 288 -9.57 12.76 -6.47
N MET A 289 -9.88 11.97 -7.51
CA MET A 289 -9.31 12.16 -8.86
C MET A 289 -9.52 13.59 -9.40
N ARG A 290 -10.69 14.20 -9.15
CA ARG A 290 -10.95 15.58 -9.56
C ARG A 290 -9.99 16.60 -8.97
N GLU A 291 -9.52 16.36 -7.72
CA GLU A 291 -8.54 17.24 -7.07
C GLU A 291 -7.16 17.06 -7.71
N VAL A 292 -6.81 15.81 -8.06
CA VAL A 292 -5.56 15.48 -8.77
C VAL A 292 -5.54 16.15 -10.12
N MET A 293 -6.61 16.05 -10.92
CA MET A 293 -6.70 16.69 -12.23
C MET A 293 -6.60 18.22 -12.13
N SER A 294 -7.32 18.82 -11.19
CA SER A 294 -7.22 20.27 -10.95
C SER A 294 -5.84 20.71 -10.44
N PHE A 295 -5.13 19.83 -9.75
CA PHE A 295 -3.78 20.10 -9.31
C PHE A 295 -2.78 20.06 -10.48
N LEU A 296 -2.90 19.08 -11.37
CA LEU A 296 -2.07 18.94 -12.58
C LEU A 296 -2.27 20.15 -13.50
N GLU A 297 -3.50 20.55 -13.80
CA GLU A 297 -3.81 21.73 -14.62
C GLU A 297 -3.12 23.02 -14.11
N ARG A 298 -2.94 23.16 -12.80
CA ARG A 298 -2.24 24.33 -12.20
C ARG A 298 -0.73 24.26 -12.27
N ASN A 299 -0.16 23.05 -12.42
CA ASN A 299 1.28 22.84 -12.42
C ASN A 299 1.87 22.58 -13.82
N ASP A 300 1.01 22.41 -14.84
CA ASP A 300 1.42 22.28 -16.25
C ASP A 300 1.61 23.66 -16.94
N GLY A 301 1.42 24.76 -16.27
CA GLY A 301 1.62 26.14 -16.73
C GLY A 301 2.89 26.75 -16.15
#